data_9fe2966f3b66c084bc318799950dcd05
#
_entry.id   9fe2966f3b66c084bc318799950dcd05
#
_cell.length_a   1.000
_cell.length_b   1.000
_cell.length_c   1.000
_cell.angle_alpha   90.00
_cell.angle_beta   90.00
_cell.angle_gamma   90.00
#
_symmetry.space_group_name_H-M   'P 1'
#
loop_
_entity.id
_entity.type
_entity.pdbx_description
1 polymer ?
#
loop_
_entity_poly.entity_id
_entity_poly.type
_entity_poly.pdbx_seq_one_letter_code
_entity_poly.pdbx_strand_id
1 'polypeptide(L)'
;MPTTYTETPDNFNEIGTFVEKEINGIKKIFYLAQRVIFYDACSFQRHSHLPDKEIKVLMNYYKIHGTVVFITKCILMELASDRHSLAEEYIAFIKKMAEAEIKVVIFNEEYTYDILSECFSTNERINEYLSWAVRMVKSPVSTITETLKNDEKLTAEVLEGKNLRQSDIYRRFFATVRENKEHADNLGEELIAICVHILSHLPGIVDGKIC
;
A
#
# COMPACT_ATOMS: atom_id res chain seq x y z
N MET A 1 -24.62 -2.44 -11.88
CA MET A 1 -24.30 -3.00 -10.56
C MET A 1 -22.96 -2.43 -10.17
N PRO A 2 -22.75 -1.95 -8.95
CA PRO A 2 -21.41 -1.54 -8.55
C PRO A 2 -20.49 -2.76 -8.68
N THR A 3 -19.37 -2.58 -9.33
CA THR A 3 -18.31 -3.62 -9.46
C THR A 3 -17.73 -3.83 -8.07
N THR A 4 -17.95 -5.01 -7.50
CA THR A 4 -17.39 -5.32 -6.18
C THR A 4 -15.93 -5.76 -6.39
N TYR A 5 -14.99 -4.93 -5.99
CA TYR A 5 -13.58 -5.30 -6.00
C TYR A 5 -13.30 -6.39 -4.97
N THR A 6 -12.45 -7.33 -5.33
CA THR A 6 -11.99 -8.35 -4.38
C THR A 6 -10.66 -7.95 -3.77
N GLU A 7 -10.55 -8.03 -2.44
CA GLU A 7 -9.31 -7.72 -1.72
C GLU A 7 -8.20 -8.75 -1.96
N THR A 8 -8.56 -9.95 -2.39
CA THR A 8 -7.62 -11.02 -2.72
C THR A 8 -8.01 -11.62 -4.07
N PRO A 9 -7.17 -11.51 -5.09
CA PRO A 9 -7.43 -12.11 -6.40
C PRO A 9 -7.62 -13.63 -6.30
N ASP A 10 -8.52 -14.18 -7.12
CA ASP A 10 -8.83 -15.62 -7.14
C ASP A 10 -7.59 -16.49 -7.47
N ASN A 11 -6.68 -15.94 -8.27
CA ASN A 11 -5.41 -16.58 -8.64
C ASN A 11 -4.21 -16.11 -7.83
N PHE A 12 -4.42 -15.57 -6.61
CA PHE A 12 -3.35 -15.12 -5.73
C PHE A 12 -2.30 -16.20 -5.41
N ASN A 13 -2.72 -17.46 -5.39
CA ASN A 13 -1.84 -18.61 -5.20
C ASN A 13 -0.69 -18.68 -6.21
N GLU A 14 -0.87 -18.14 -7.43
CA GLU A 14 0.17 -18.13 -8.47
C GLU A 14 1.35 -17.21 -8.16
N ILE A 15 1.14 -16.23 -7.27
CA ILE A 15 2.18 -15.30 -6.81
C ILE A 15 2.55 -15.51 -5.34
N GLY A 16 1.75 -16.25 -4.58
CA GLY A 16 1.84 -16.34 -3.12
C GLY A 16 3.20 -16.80 -2.57
N THR A 17 3.96 -17.58 -3.33
CA THR A 17 5.31 -18.04 -2.97
C THR A 17 6.42 -17.06 -3.37
N PHE A 18 6.12 -16.07 -4.19
CA PHE A 18 7.05 -15.08 -4.73
C PHE A 18 7.00 -13.75 -3.99
N VAL A 19 6.00 -13.58 -3.11
CA VAL A 19 5.75 -12.32 -2.39
C VAL A 19 5.76 -12.54 -0.88
N GLU A 20 6.18 -11.50 -0.14
CA GLU A 20 6.00 -11.46 1.32
C GLU A 20 4.66 -10.77 1.64
N LYS A 21 3.88 -11.36 2.53
CA LYS A 21 2.57 -10.85 2.96
C LYS A 21 2.38 -10.86 4.47
N GLU A 22 3.26 -11.56 5.18
CA GLU A 22 3.18 -11.68 6.63
C GLU A 22 3.85 -10.49 7.31
N ILE A 23 3.18 -9.87 8.28
CA ILE A 23 3.63 -8.63 8.93
C ILE A 23 5.05 -8.71 9.48
N ASN A 24 5.45 -9.82 10.08
CA ASN A 24 6.80 -9.96 10.63
C ASN A 24 7.88 -10.00 9.54
N GLY A 25 7.59 -10.65 8.40
CA GLY A 25 8.45 -10.64 7.22
C GLY A 25 8.54 -9.24 6.62
N ILE A 26 7.40 -8.56 6.50
CA ILE A 26 7.30 -7.20 5.96
C ILE A 26 8.09 -6.20 6.81
N LYS A 27 7.95 -6.23 8.13
CA LYS A 27 8.74 -5.39 9.04
C LYS A 27 10.24 -5.59 8.82
N LYS A 28 10.69 -6.84 8.80
CA LYS A 28 12.10 -7.16 8.57
C LYS A 28 12.58 -6.63 7.23
N ILE A 29 11.82 -6.84 6.15
CA ILE A 29 12.16 -6.34 4.81
C ILE A 29 12.21 -4.81 4.81
N PHE A 30 11.20 -4.16 5.37
CA PHE A 30 11.10 -2.70 5.44
C PHE A 30 12.32 -2.07 6.12
N TYR A 31 12.71 -2.57 7.30
CA TYR A 31 13.85 -2.00 8.02
C TYR A 31 15.19 -2.27 7.35
N LEU A 32 15.38 -3.43 6.72
CA LEU A 32 16.62 -3.81 6.05
C LEU A 32 16.75 -3.21 4.63
N ALA A 33 15.67 -2.81 3.99
CA ALA A 33 15.70 -2.23 2.65
C ALA A 33 16.52 -0.94 2.61
N GLN A 34 17.32 -0.76 1.57
CA GLN A 34 17.96 0.52 1.27
C GLN A 34 16.95 1.48 0.65
N ARG A 35 16.06 0.96 -0.18
CA ARG A 35 15.01 1.70 -0.86
C ARG A 35 13.70 0.91 -0.89
N VAL A 36 12.59 1.58 -0.63
CA VAL A 36 11.24 1.03 -0.75
C VAL A 36 10.50 1.83 -1.80
N ILE A 37 9.93 1.13 -2.79
CA ILE A 37 9.09 1.74 -3.83
C ILE A 37 7.68 1.22 -3.67
N PHE A 38 6.71 2.13 -3.61
CA PHE A 38 5.30 1.81 -3.75
C PHE A 38 4.90 1.92 -5.22
N TYR A 39 4.39 0.84 -5.79
CA TYR A 39 3.82 0.87 -7.13
C TYR A 39 2.38 1.36 -7.11
N ASP A 40 2.06 2.32 -7.98
CA ASP A 40 0.69 2.54 -8.41
C ASP A 40 0.29 1.55 -9.52
N ALA A 41 -1.02 1.42 -9.79
CA ALA A 41 -1.52 0.46 -10.76
C ALA A 41 -1.04 0.78 -12.20
N CYS A 42 -1.01 2.07 -12.57
CA CYS A 42 -0.60 2.49 -13.91
C CYS A 42 0.88 2.17 -14.18
N SER A 43 1.76 2.50 -13.23
CA SER A 43 3.20 2.18 -13.33
C SER A 43 3.44 0.68 -13.35
N PHE A 44 2.72 -0.08 -12.52
CA PHE A 44 2.82 -1.53 -12.49
C PHE A 44 2.42 -2.14 -13.85
N GLN A 45 1.26 -1.76 -14.38
CA GLN A 45 0.76 -2.19 -15.69
C GLN A 45 1.77 -1.86 -16.78
N ARG A 46 2.25 -0.62 -16.82
CA ARG A 46 3.23 -0.17 -17.82
C ARG A 46 4.51 -1.00 -17.76
N HIS A 47 5.05 -1.25 -16.58
CA HIS A 47 6.29 -1.99 -16.43
C HIS A 47 6.13 -3.48 -16.73
N SER A 48 4.97 -4.08 -16.43
CA SER A 48 4.70 -5.48 -16.76
C SER A 48 4.68 -5.77 -18.27
N HIS A 49 4.40 -4.74 -19.09
CA HIS A 49 4.36 -4.84 -20.54
C HIS A 49 5.67 -4.43 -21.24
N LEU A 50 6.72 -4.10 -20.49
CA LEU A 50 8.01 -3.77 -21.06
C LEU A 50 8.62 -4.97 -21.81
N PRO A 51 9.38 -4.73 -22.92
CA PRO A 51 10.19 -5.75 -23.55
C PRO A 51 11.19 -6.37 -22.56
N ASP A 52 11.52 -7.65 -22.72
CA ASP A 52 12.43 -8.37 -21.81
C ASP A 52 13.77 -7.67 -21.58
N LYS A 53 14.30 -6.99 -22.62
CA LYS A 53 15.54 -6.21 -22.50
C LYS A 53 15.41 -5.06 -21.51
N GLU A 54 14.28 -4.35 -21.56
CA GLU A 54 14.00 -3.21 -20.65
C GLU A 54 13.68 -3.69 -19.25
N ILE A 55 12.93 -4.80 -19.12
CA ILE A 55 12.69 -5.45 -17.81
C ILE A 55 14.03 -5.81 -17.15
N LYS A 56 14.99 -6.38 -17.88
CA LYS A 56 16.32 -6.70 -17.34
C LYS A 56 17.06 -5.45 -16.84
N VAL A 57 16.95 -4.35 -17.54
CA VAL A 57 17.55 -3.07 -17.10
C VAL A 57 16.90 -2.59 -15.82
N LEU A 58 15.55 -2.63 -15.74
CA LEU A 58 14.79 -2.25 -14.54
C LEU A 58 15.16 -3.12 -13.34
N MET A 59 15.21 -4.46 -13.51
CA MET A 59 15.59 -5.39 -12.45
C MET A 59 17.02 -5.12 -11.95
N ASN A 60 17.96 -4.89 -12.87
CA ASN A 60 19.33 -4.56 -12.50
C ASN A 60 19.40 -3.23 -11.72
N TYR A 61 18.64 -2.22 -12.13
CA TYR A 61 18.52 -0.96 -11.40
C TYR A 61 18.01 -1.19 -9.97
N TYR A 62 16.94 -1.96 -9.80
CA TYR A 62 16.40 -2.26 -8.46
C TYR A 62 17.41 -3.01 -7.59
N LYS A 63 18.10 -4.00 -8.17
CA LYS A 63 19.12 -4.79 -7.46
C LYS A 63 20.29 -3.92 -6.97
N ILE A 64 20.82 -3.06 -7.83
CA ILE A 64 21.96 -2.16 -7.49
C ILE A 64 21.57 -1.20 -6.36
N HIS A 65 20.32 -0.74 -6.32
CA HIS A 65 19.83 0.21 -5.30
C HIS A 65 19.22 -0.46 -4.08
N GLY A 66 19.33 -1.79 -3.93
CA GLY A 66 18.74 -2.52 -2.80
C GLY A 66 17.24 -2.25 -2.65
N THR A 67 16.54 -2.14 -3.78
CA THR A 67 15.13 -1.77 -3.85
C THR A 67 14.24 -2.93 -3.48
N VAL A 68 13.25 -2.65 -2.66
CA VAL A 68 12.12 -3.53 -2.35
C VAL A 68 10.86 -2.91 -2.94
N VAL A 69 10.01 -3.74 -3.52
CA VAL A 69 8.77 -3.31 -4.17
C VAL A 69 7.59 -3.59 -3.25
N PHE A 70 6.79 -2.57 -2.96
CA PHE A 70 5.54 -2.66 -2.22
C PHE A 70 4.36 -2.46 -3.16
N ILE A 71 3.43 -3.40 -3.13
CA ILE A 71 2.13 -3.32 -3.80
C ILE A 71 1.09 -3.29 -2.69
N THR A 72 0.36 -2.19 -2.54
CA THR A 72 -0.66 -2.11 -1.52
C THR A 72 -1.84 -3.03 -1.86
N LYS A 73 -2.64 -3.35 -0.85
CA LYS A 73 -3.83 -4.19 -1.04
C LYS A 73 -4.81 -3.53 -2.00
N CYS A 74 -4.98 -2.20 -1.89
CA CYS A 74 -5.83 -1.44 -2.81
C CYS A 74 -5.33 -1.51 -4.26
N ILE A 75 -4.02 -1.40 -4.50
CA ILE A 75 -3.44 -1.55 -5.84
C ILE A 75 -3.62 -2.99 -6.36
N LEU A 76 -3.47 -3.99 -5.49
CA LEU A 76 -3.73 -5.38 -5.88
C LEU A 76 -5.18 -5.58 -6.33
N MET A 77 -6.15 -4.94 -5.64
CA MET A 77 -7.56 -4.92 -6.04
C MET A 77 -7.75 -4.29 -7.43
N GLU A 78 -7.10 -3.16 -7.70
CA GLU A 78 -7.14 -2.50 -9.01
C GLU A 78 -6.56 -3.36 -10.14
N LEU A 79 -5.44 -4.02 -9.89
CA LEU A 79 -4.80 -4.92 -10.86
C LEU A 79 -5.65 -6.15 -11.17
N ALA A 80 -6.41 -6.66 -10.19
CA ALA A 80 -7.37 -7.74 -10.40
C ALA A 80 -8.64 -7.26 -11.12
N SER A 81 -9.02 -5.99 -10.91
CA SER A 81 -10.20 -5.32 -11.49
C SER A 81 -11.46 -6.17 -11.47
N ASP A 82 -12.33 -6.00 -12.46
CA ASP A 82 -13.63 -6.70 -12.60
C ASP A 82 -13.49 -8.22 -12.84
N ARG A 83 -12.29 -8.68 -13.18
CA ARG A 83 -12.03 -10.11 -13.42
C ARG A 83 -11.79 -10.89 -12.14
N HIS A 84 -11.63 -10.21 -11.02
CA HIS A 84 -11.24 -10.78 -9.74
C HIS A 84 -9.94 -11.59 -9.78
N SER A 85 -9.17 -11.47 -10.85
CA SER A 85 -7.93 -12.22 -11.08
C SER A 85 -6.87 -11.34 -11.71
N LEU A 86 -5.62 -11.55 -11.33
CA LEU A 86 -4.47 -10.88 -11.94
C LEU A 86 -4.26 -11.37 -13.37
N ALA A 87 -3.90 -10.48 -14.27
CA ALA A 87 -3.52 -10.82 -15.62
C ALA A 87 -2.19 -11.59 -15.65
N GLU A 88 -2.00 -12.45 -16.66
CA GLU A 88 -0.80 -13.30 -16.78
C GLU A 88 0.49 -12.49 -16.83
N GLU A 89 0.49 -11.33 -17.48
CA GLU A 89 1.63 -10.42 -17.56
C GLU A 89 2.01 -9.84 -16.20
N TYR A 90 1.04 -9.61 -15.30
CA TYR A 90 1.31 -9.13 -13.95
C TYR A 90 1.95 -10.20 -13.08
N ILE A 91 1.44 -11.43 -13.19
CA ILE A 91 2.00 -12.61 -12.53
C ILE A 91 3.43 -12.86 -13.02
N ALA A 92 3.64 -12.82 -14.35
CA ALA A 92 4.96 -12.99 -14.95
C ALA A 92 5.96 -11.90 -14.49
N PHE A 93 5.51 -10.65 -14.35
CA PHE A 93 6.35 -9.56 -13.88
C PHE A 93 6.77 -9.74 -12.42
N ILE A 94 5.84 -10.16 -11.52
CA ILE A 94 6.16 -10.48 -10.13
C ILE A 94 7.19 -11.62 -10.06
N LYS A 95 6.99 -12.70 -10.85
CA LYS A 95 7.93 -13.83 -10.90
C LYS A 95 9.32 -13.39 -11.38
N LYS A 96 9.41 -12.55 -12.42
CA LYS A 96 10.68 -11.98 -12.90
C LYS A 96 11.39 -11.13 -11.84
N MET A 97 10.65 -10.35 -11.05
CA MET A 97 11.22 -9.63 -9.90
C MET A 97 11.82 -10.60 -8.87
N ALA A 98 11.09 -11.64 -8.50
CA ALA A 98 11.56 -12.64 -7.54
C ALA A 98 12.77 -13.42 -8.05
N GLU A 99 12.80 -13.81 -9.34
CA GLU A 99 13.93 -14.46 -10.00
C GLU A 99 15.18 -13.55 -10.02
N ALA A 100 14.99 -12.24 -10.10
CA ALA A 100 16.04 -11.25 -9.99
C ALA A 100 16.43 -10.94 -8.52
N GLU A 101 15.93 -11.70 -7.55
CA GLU A 101 16.14 -11.52 -6.10
C GLU A 101 15.60 -10.20 -5.54
N ILE A 102 14.67 -9.55 -6.25
CA ILE A 102 13.98 -8.35 -5.76
C ILE A 102 12.83 -8.80 -4.87
N LYS A 103 12.79 -8.30 -3.65
CA LYS A 103 11.70 -8.59 -2.72
C LYS A 103 10.45 -7.84 -3.14
N VAL A 104 9.35 -8.57 -3.31
CA VAL A 104 8.02 -8.03 -3.56
C VAL A 104 7.17 -8.25 -2.32
N VAL A 105 6.51 -7.21 -1.87
CA VAL A 105 5.67 -7.21 -0.67
C VAL A 105 4.24 -6.88 -1.07
N ILE A 106 3.30 -7.72 -0.68
CA ILE A 106 1.87 -7.34 -0.70
C ILE A 106 1.57 -6.69 0.64
N PHE A 107 1.43 -5.38 0.59
CA PHE A 107 1.33 -4.54 1.77
C PHE A 107 -0.13 -4.22 2.10
N ASN A 108 -0.65 -4.83 3.18
CA ASN A 108 -1.91 -4.35 3.75
C ASN A 108 -1.63 -3.00 4.42
N GLU A 109 -2.32 -1.95 3.99
CA GLU A 109 -2.13 -0.59 4.48
C GLU A 109 -2.30 -0.48 6.01
N GLU A 110 -3.10 -1.36 6.60
CA GLU A 110 -3.27 -1.47 8.05
C GLU A 110 -1.95 -1.76 8.80
N TYR A 111 -1.01 -2.43 8.14
CA TYR A 111 0.30 -2.77 8.72
C TYR A 111 1.18 -1.55 9.01
N THR A 112 0.82 -0.37 8.51
CA THR A 112 1.44 0.88 8.96
C THR A 112 1.30 1.08 10.47
N TYR A 113 0.16 0.66 11.07
CA TYR A 113 -0.01 0.65 12.53
C TYR A 113 1.02 -0.24 13.23
N ASP A 114 1.21 -1.47 12.74
CA ASP A 114 2.14 -2.43 13.33
C ASP A 114 3.60 -1.97 13.22
N ILE A 115 3.96 -1.30 12.11
CA ILE A 115 5.30 -0.72 11.94
C ILE A 115 5.50 0.45 12.90
N LEU A 116 4.50 1.34 13.04
CA LEU A 116 4.58 2.45 14.00
C LEU A 116 4.66 1.97 15.46
N SER A 117 4.01 0.85 15.79
CA SER A 117 4.01 0.30 17.14
C SER A 117 5.39 -0.17 17.63
N GLU A 118 6.33 -0.39 16.70
CA GLU A 118 7.75 -0.62 17.06
C GLU A 118 8.45 0.67 17.56
N CYS A 119 7.95 1.82 17.16
CA CYS A 119 8.55 3.13 17.47
C CYS A 119 7.80 3.87 18.58
N PHE A 120 6.49 3.62 18.74
CA PHE A 120 5.62 4.37 19.64
C PHE A 120 4.83 3.44 20.55
N SER A 121 4.78 3.80 21.84
CA SER A 121 4.15 2.97 22.88
C SER A 121 2.66 3.26 23.10
N THR A 122 2.10 4.31 22.50
CA THR A 122 0.71 4.71 22.72
C THR A 122 -0.09 4.78 21.42
N ASN A 123 -1.31 4.25 21.46
CA ASN A 123 -2.23 4.34 20.33
C ASN A 123 -2.49 5.80 19.91
N GLU A 124 -2.58 6.70 20.89
CA GLU A 124 -2.80 8.12 20.65
C GLU A 124 -1.74 8.68 19.69
N ARG A 125 -0.46 8.42 19.98
CA ARG A 125 0.64 8.87 19.13
C ARG A 125 0.63 8.20 17.76
N ILE A 126 0.35 6.91 17.69
CA ILE A 126 0.24 6.19 16.42
C ILE A 126 -0.89 6.76 15.56
N ASN A 127 -2.07 6.96 16.15
CA ASN A 127 -3.24 7.47 15.45
C ASN A 127 -3.10 8.94 15.00
N GLU A 128 -2.28 9.75 15.69
CA GLU A 128 -1.91 11.09 15.23
C GLU A 128 -1.25 11.05 13.83
N TYR A 129 -0.40 10.06 13.54
CA TYR A 129 0.24 9.91 12.23
C TYR A 129 -0.79 9.66 11.13
N LEU A 130 -1.78 8.79 11.38
CA LEU A 130 -2.87 8.58 10.42
C LEU A 130 -3.67 9.86 10.19
N SER A 131 -4.11 10.50 11.27
CA SER A 131 -4.86 11.75 11.20
C SER A 131 -4.11 12.82 10.43
N TRP A 132 -2.81 12.88 10.61
CA TRP A 132 -1.95 13.85 9.92
C TRP A 132 -1.85 13.51 8.42
N ALA A 133 -1.56 12.27 8.08
CA ALA A 133 -1.46 11.81 6.69
C ALA A 133 -2.77 12.00 5.92
N VAL A 134 -3.91 11.63 6.50
CA VAL A 134 -5.22 11.80 5.87
C VAL A 134 -5.51 13.28 5.60
N ARG A 135 -5.17 14.18 6.52
CA ARG A 135 -5.34 15.62 6.29
C ARG A 135 -4.44 16.16 5.17
N MET A 136 -3.25 15.58 4.98
CA MET A 136 -2.33 15.99 3.91
C MET A 136 -2.81 15.59 2.52
N VAL A 137 -3.43 14.42 2.37
CA VAL A 137 -3.90 13.91 1.07
C VAL A 137 -5.35 14.28 0.75
N LYS A 138 -6.09 14.76 1.74
CA LYS A 138 -7.50 15.11 1.59
C LYS A 138 -7.71 16.15 0.47
N SER A 139 -8.58 15.83 -0.46
CA SER A 139 -9.07 16.76 -1.47
C SER A 139 -10.61 16.74 -1.55
N PRO A 140 -11.26 17.77 -2.10
CA PRO A 140 -12.72 17.82 -2.21
C PRO A 140 -13.34 16.69 -3.06
N VAL A 141 -12.53 16.10 -3.94
CA VAL A 141 -12.97 15.08 -4.92
C VAL A 141 -12.36 13.70 -4.65
N SER A 142 -11.79 13.51 -3.45
CA SER A 142 -11.16 12.23 -3.11
C SER A 142 -12.18 11.21 -2.62
N THR A 143 -11.95 9.93 -2.91
CA THR A 143 -12.75 8.81 -2.39
C THR A 143 -12.71 8.78 -0.86
N ILE A 144 -11.56 9.08 -0.26
CA ILE A 144 -11.41 9.20 1.20
C ILE A 144 -12.32 10.31 1.75
N THR A 145 -12.37 11.48 1.10
CA THR A 145 -13.23 12.58 1.55
C THR A 145 -14.71 12.20 1.48
N GLU A 146 -15.15 11.55 0.41
CA GLU A 146 -16.53 11.07 0.28
C GLU A 146 -16.88 10.02 1.33
N THR A 147 -15.98 9.05 1.55
CA THR A 147 -16.15 8.03 2.58
C THR A 147 -16.30 8.64 3.97
N LEU A 148 -15.42 9.58 4.31
CA LEU A 148 -15.43 10.24 5.62
C LEU A 148 -16.68 11.10 5.85
N LYS A 149 -17.27 11.72 4.83
CA LYS A 149 -18.54 12.46 4.96
C LYS A 149 -19.70 11.57 5.44
N ASN A 150 -19.64 10.28 5.14
CA ASN A 150 -20.68 9.31 5.48
C ASN A 150 -20.42 8.59 6.82
N ASP A 151 -19.29 8.82 7.47
CA ASP A 151 -18.92 8.23 8.77
C ASP A 151 -18.45 9.32 9.75
N GLU A 152 -19.38 9.86 10.53
CA GLU A 152 -19.11 10.92 11.52
C GLU A 152 -18.06 10.49 12.57
N LYS A 153 -18.09 9.20 12.99
CA LYS A 153 -17.16 8.70 13.98
C LYS A 153 -15.75 8.66 13.41
N LEU A 154 -15.58 8.09 12.23
CA LEU A 154 -14.29 8.01 11.56
C LEU A 154 -13.75 9.40 11.22
N THR A 155 -14.63 10.30 10.78
CA THR A 155 -14.29 11.73 10.56
C THR A 155 -13.75 12.38 11.83
N ALA A 156 -14.43 12.21 12.96
CA ALA A 156 -13.98 12.76 14.23
C ALA A 156 -12.60 12.23 14.65
N GLU A 157 -12.34 10.93 14.40
CA GLU A 157 -11.07 10.29 14.73
C GLU A 157 -9.93 10.75 13.79
N VAL A 158 -10.11 10.62 12.48
CA VAL A 158 -9.00 10.83 11.53
C VAL A 158 -8.85 12.28 11.04
N LEU A 159 -9.91 13.10 11.02
CA LEU A 159 -9.81 14.51 10.62
C LEU A 159 -9.73 15.48 11.79
N GLU A 160 -10.46 15.20 12.87
CA GLU A 160 -10.53 16.11 14.02
C GLU A 160 -9.59 15.70 15.17
N GLY A 161 -8.96 14.52 15.06
CA GLY A 161 -8.02 14.01 16.07
C GLY A 161 -8.68 13.70 17.41
N LYS A 162 -9.96 13.27 17.40
CA LYS A 162 -10.71 12.88 18.59
C LYS A 162 -10.59 11.37 18.84
N ASN A 163 -10.68 10.97 20.12
CA ASN A 163 -10.72 9.55 20.53
C ASN A 163 -9.53 8.69 20.05
N LEU A 164 -8.36 9.28 19.90
CA LEU A 164 -7.15 8.65 19.32
C LEU A 164 -6.59 7.48 20.17
N ARG A 165 -7.14 7.17 21.34
CA ARG A 165 -6.66 6.07 22.19
C ARG A 165 -7.09 4.69 21.72
N GLN A 166 -8.00 4.58 20.78
CA GLN A 166 -8.49 3.29 20.25
C GLN A 166 -7.44 2.62 19.36
N SER A 167 -7.28 1.31 19.49
CA SER A 167 -6.28 0.54 18.73
C SER A 167 -6.76 0.12 17.33
N ASP A 168 -8.04 0.30 17.03
CA ASP A 168 -8.66 -0.22 15.80
C ASP A 168 -8.89 0.84 14.71
N ILE A 169 -8.45 2.09 14.93
CA ILE A 169 -8.72 3.21 13.99
C ILE A 169 -8.11 2.93 12.61
N TYR A 170 -6.87 2.46 12.55
CA TYR A 170 -6.21 2.10 11.27
C TYR A 170 -7.01 1.05 10.51
N ARG A 171 -7.33 -0.06 11.17
CA ARG A 171 -8.09 -1.15 10.56
C ARG A 171 -9.44 -0.66 10.03
N ARG A 172 -10.20 0.07 10.86
CA ARG A 172 -11.50 0.61 10.45
C ARG A 172 -11.37 1.58 9.28
N PHE A 173 -10.42 2.51 9.36
CA PHE A 173 -10.19 3.48 8.29
C PHE A 173 -9.89 2.79 6.95
N PHE A 174 -8.85 1.95 6.90
CA PHE A 174 -8.45 1.31 5.65
C PHE A 174 -9.50 0.33 5.12
N ALA A 175 -10.17 -0.43 5.97
CA ALA A 175 -11.27 -1.30 5.56
C ALA A 175 -12.42 -0.49 4.95
N THR A 176 -12.89 0.55 5.66
CA THR A 176 -14.01 1.37 5.20
C THR A 176 -13.71 2.08 3.87
N VAL A 177 -12.51 2.63 3.69
CA VAL A 177 -12.19 3.30 2.42
C VAL A 177 -12.04 2.31 1.26
N ARG A 178 -11.50 1.10 1.50
CA ARG A 178 -11.42 0.06 0.46
C ARG A 178 -12.81 -0.49 0.07
N GLU A 179 -13.73 -0.64 1.03
CA GLU A 179 -15.11 -1.03 0.74
C GLU A 179 -15.85 -0.04 -0.17
N ASN A 180 -15.43 1.24 -0.15
CA ASN A 180 -15.97 2.31 -1.00
C ASN A 180 -15.18 2.53 -2.30
N LYS A 181 -14.28 1.60 -2.66
CA LYS A 181 -13.51 1.64 -3.91
C LYS A 181 -14.45 1.61 -5.11
N GLU A 182 -14.33 2.62 -5.98
CA GLU A 182 -15.07 2.74 -7.23
C GLU A 182 -14.15 2.56 -8.45
N HIS A 183 -14.78 2.35 -9.60
CA HIS A 183 -14.05 2.28 -10.87
C HIS A 183 -13.50 3.67 -11.24
N ALA A 184 -12.22 3.71 -11.63
CA ALA A 184 -11.53 4.93 -12.05
C ALA A 184 -11.47 6.05 -10.97
N ASP A 185 -11.51 5.69 -9.68
CA ASP A 185 -11.19 6.60 -8.59
C ASP A 185 -9.66 6.65 -8.35
N ASN A 186 -9.22 7.59 -7.52
CA ASN A 186 -7.81 7.76 -7.15
C ASN A 186 -7.46 7.12 -5.81
N LEU A 187 -8.27 6.19 -5.31
CA LEU A 187 -8.10 5.64 -3.98
C LEU A 187 -6.74 4.95 -3.79
N GLY A 188 -6.27 4.23 -4.82
CA GLY A 188 -4.98 3.55 -4.78
C GLY A 188 -3.83 4.51 -4.51
N GLU A 189 -3.76 5.61 -5.26
CA GLU A 189 -2.75 6.66 -5.12
C GLU A 189 -2.89 7.40 -3.78
N GLU A 190 -4.11 7.67 -3.32
CA GLU A 190 -4.36 8.31 -2.03
C GLU A 190 -3.86 7.44 -0.87
N LEU A 191 -4.10 6.12 -0.90
CA LEU A 191 -3.64 5.20 0.12
C LEU A 191 -2.12 5.02 0.08
N ILE A 192 -1.50 4.97 -1.10
CA ILE A 192 -0.04 5.01 -1.24
C ILE A 192 0.51 6.28 -0.59
N ALA A 193 -0.07 7.45 -0.91
CA ALA A 193 0.39 8.72 -0.35
C ALA A 193 0.29 8.75 1.17
N ILE A 194 -0.78 8.21 1.77
CA ILE A 194 -0.92 8.06 3.21
C ILE A 194 0.18 7.16 3.78
N CYS A 195 0.38 5.97 3.22
CA CYS A 195 1.40 5.03 3.68
C CYS A 195 2.81 5.61 3.57
N VAL A 196 3.14 6.23 2.44
CA VAL A 196 4.43 6.88 2.22
C VAL A 196 4.65 8.01 3.22
N HIS A 197 3.63 8.87 3.43
CA HIS A 197 3.72 9.96 4.39
C HIS A 197 3.97 9.45 5.81
N ILE A 198 3.20 8.46 6.26
CA ILE A 198 3.38 7.87 7.59
C ILE A 198 4.78 7.27 7.75
N LEU A 199 5.18 6.42 6.81
CA LEU A 199 6.42 5.63 6.92
C LEU A 199 7.68 6.49 6.74
N SER A 200 7.63 7.56 5.93
CA SER A 200 8.77 8.48 5.76
C SER A 200 9.06 9.32 7.01
N HIS A 201 8.07 9.53 7.88
CA HIS A 201 8.24 10.29 9.11
C HIS A 201 8.57 9.44 10.34
N LEU A 202 8.84 8.14 10.14
CA LEU A 202 9.29 7.27 11.22
C LEU A 202 10.68 7.66 11.72
N PRO A 203 10.94 7.62 13.04
CA PRO A 203 12.27 7.84 13.59
C PRO A 203 13.29 6.87 12.98
N GLY A 204 14.42 7.39 12.51
CA GLY A 204 15.50 6.61 11.93
C GLY A 204 15.34 6.23 10.46
N ILE A 205 14.26 6.64 9.81
CA ILE A 205 14.14 6.52 8.36
C ILE A 205 14.89 7.67 7.68
N VAL A 206 15.77 7.31 6.75
CA VAL A 206 16.60 8.28 6.00
C VAL A 206 15.78 8.87 4.87
N ASP A 207 15.95 10.16 4.60
CA ASP A 207 15.30 10.83 3.48
C ASP A 207 15.59 10.10 2.15
N GLY A 208 14.53 9.93 1.35
CA GLY A 208 14.61 9.23 0.07
C GLY A 208 14.64 7.69 0.15
N LYS A 209 14.51 7.10 1.34
CA LYS A 209 14.35 5.64 1.47
C LYS A 209 13.02 5.17 0.88
N ILE A 210 11.96 5.95 1.03
CA ILE A 210 10.60 5.59 0.61
C ILE A 210 10.20 6.50 -0.57
N CYS A 211 9.72 5.88 -1.65
CA CYS A 211 9.33 6.53 -2.90
C CYS A 211 7.98 6.00 -3.38
#